data_7620570133123a317bed367fee4740d2
#
_entry.id   7620570133123a317bed367fee4740d2
#
_cell.length_a   1.000
_cell.length_b   1.000
_cell.length_c   1.000
_cell.angle_alpha   90.00
_cell.angle_beta   90.00
_cell.angle_gamma   90.00
#
_symmetry.space_group_name_H-M   'P 1'
#
loop_
_entity.id
_entity.type
_entity.pdbx_description
1 polymer ?
#
loop_
_entity_poly.entity_id
_entity_poly.type
_entity_poly.pdbx_seq_one_letter_code
_entity_poly.pdbx_strand_id
1 'polypeptide(L)'
;MKKFVLIFVTAVAVASVSVFAAYNLPENTDASKYENTHTMASTVINKKPAEFTTSPNVDMTGFELTKNSPSKLNLKCVDEYQEECFPNNAYHPKVLDLGKDGWNGYRYWVSYTPYPQGNDEYENPHIVASNDLINYSEIKFSQPVLSDYKKGRCFNSDSEIVYNNDLNRLEIIWRYTDYDINYASLLMSYSYDGNTWSKPETFFETYDRVKEDMVSPGIIYDSGTYRVWYVNAYKVKYREFKDGKWSKIRMCKLPYENDAFTWHIDLIKNNDKYEILTCATEDKQDRKHMNLYYAKSDDGLKFGTAKKVLEPTGNDFDWDGNGLYRSTFMYSDGMYYVLYGGRNDAKNFGVGLLFGKDMYNLYGTNCDYINDGVNSAGKFWRFIDQYKDFSSESEISEEGFKVDG
;
A
#
# COMPACT_ATOMS: atom_id res chain seq x y z
N MET A 1 -66.15 -42.79 15.47
CA MET A 1 -64.81 -43.25 15.05
C MET A 1 -63.99 -42.08 14.51
N LYS A 2 -63.13 -41.49 15.34
CA LYS A 2 -62.25 -40.39 14.91
C LYS A 2 -60.88 -41.02 14.56
N LYS A 3 -60.45 -40.85 13.31
CA LYS A 3 -59.13 -41.30 12.83
C LYS A 3 -58.10 -40.24 13.25
N PHE A 4 -57.14 -40.62 14.10
CA PHE A 4 -55.94 -39.85 14.33
C PHE A 4 -54.96 -40.07 13.18
N VAL A 5 -54.55 -38.99 12.52
CA VAL A 5 -53.45 -38.99 11.54
C VAL A 5 -52.22 -38.59 12.32
N LEU A 6 -51.27 -39.54 12.46
CA LEU A 6 -49.95 -39.30 13.04
C LEU A 6 -49.03 -38.75 11.99
N ILE A 7 -48.65 -37.46 12.09
CA ILE A 7 -47.66 -36.83 11.22
C ILE A 7 -46.28 -37.12 11.85
N PHE A 8 -45.48 -37.94 11.19
CA PHE A 8 -44.06 -38.09 11.47
C PHE A 8 -43.33 -36.88 10.89
N VAL A 9 -42.83 -35.97 11.75
CA VAL A 9 -41.86 -34.97 11.38
C VAL A 9 -40.48 -35.63 11.45
N THR A 10 -39.92 -36.00 10.31
CA THR A 10 -38.52 -36.40 10.19
C THR A 10 -37.68 -35.13 10.22
N ALA A 11 -37.02 -34.87 11.35
CA ALA A 11 -36.00 -33.87 11.44
C ALA A 11 -34.78 -34.36 10.64
N VAL A 12 -34.58 -33.78 9.47
CA VAL A 12 -33.33 -33.90 8.71
C VAL A 12 -32.30 -33.02 9.41
N ALA A 13 -31.44 -33.63 10.21
CA ALA A 13 -30.24 -32.95 10.69
C ALA A 13 -29.34 -32.71 9.47
N VAL A 14 -29.34 -31.49 8.96
CA VAL A 14 -28.32 -31.02 8.04
C VAL A 14 -27.04 -30.88 8.84
N ALA A 15 -26.20 -31.92 8.83
CA ALA A 15 -24.83 -31.78 9.25
C ALA A 15 -24.17 -30.81 8.28
N SER A 16 -23.94 -29.58 8.71
CA SER A 16 -23.06 -28.64 8.03
C SER A 16 -21.66 -29.25 8.09
N VAL A 17 -21.29 -29.99 7.06
CA VAL A 17 -19.90 -30.31 6.81
C VAL A 17 -19.25 -28.98 6.44
N SER A 18 -18.56 -28.40 7.40
CA SER A 18 -17.63 -27.31 7.13
C SER A 18 -16.52 -27.92 6.27
N VAL A 19 -16.68 -27.82 4.96
CA VAL A 19 -15.59 -28.08 4.04
C VAL A 19 -14.65 -26.89 4.27
N PHE A 20 -13.65 -27.08 5.13
CA PHE A 20 -12.46 -26.26 5.09
C PHE A 20 -11.87 -26.50 3.69
N ALA A 21 -12.18 -25.64 2.76
CA ALA A 21 -11.37 -25.51 1.57
C ALA A 21 -10.00 -25.08 2.07
N ALA A 22 -9.11 -26.06 2.30
CA ALA A 22 -7.71 -25.75 2.46
C ALA A 22 -7.34 -24.95 1.22
N TYR A 23 -6.97 -23.67 1.44
CA TYR A 23 -6.48 -22.82 0.38
C TYR A 23 -5.29 -23.56 -0.23
N ASN A 24 -5.47 -24.14 -1.39
CA ASN A 24 -4.40 -24.80 -2.13
C ASN A 24 -3.55 -23.70 -2.72
N LEU A 25 -2.53 -23.26 -1.96
CA LEU A 25 -1.46 -22.47 -2.51
C LEU A 25 -0.88 -23.22 -3.72
N PRO A 26 -0.49 -22.53 -4.80
CA PRO A 26 0.10 -23.16 -5.96
C PRO A 26 1.20 -24.13 -5.53
N GLU A 27 1.17 -25.36 -6.03
CA GLU A 27 2.18 -26.38 -5.69
C GLU A 27 3.61 -25.99 -6.08
N ASN A 28 3.77 -24.96 -6.91
CA ASN A 28 5.03 -24.43 -7.41
C ASN A 28 5.60 -23.24 -6.61
N THR A 29 5.05 -22.90 -5.43
CA THR A 29 5.74 -21.98 -4.55
C THR A 29 7.04 -22.61 -4.11
N ASP A 30 8.16 -21.94 -4.36
CA ASP A 30 9.44 -22.31 -3.77
C ASP A 30 9.29 -22.29 -2.25
N ALA A 31 9.01 -23.47 -1.67
CA ALA A 31 8.74 -23.61 -0.25
C ALA A 31 9.92 -23.09 0.61
N SER A 32 11.12 -23.02 0.04
CA SER A 32 12.30 -22.48 0.75
C SER A 32 12.18 -20.99 1.05
N LYS A 33 11.41 -20.24 0.24
CA LYS A 33 11.14 -18.82 0.49
C LYS A 33 10.13 -18.57 1.62
N TYR A 34 9.37 -19.58 2.01
CA TYR A 34 8.27 -19.49 2.97
C TYR A 34 8.47 -20.42 4.17
N GLU A 35 9.68 -20.88 4.41
CA GLU A 35 9.97 -21.68 5.59
C GLU A 35 9.75 -20.87 6.87
N ASN A 36 9.05 -21.47 7.81
CA ASN A 36 8.78 -20.87 9.10
C ASN A 36 10.07 -20.80 9.94
N THR A 37 10.60 -19.58 10.12
CA THR A 37 11.87 -19.33 10.82
C THR A 37 11.68 -19.09 12.33
N HIS A 38 10.59 -19.56 12.94
CA HIS A 38 10.36 -19.39 14.38
C HIS A 38 11.55 -19.73 15.27
N THR A 39 12.42 -20.63 14.82
CA THR A 39 13.65 -21.01 15.55
C THR A 39 14.80 -20.02 15.33
N MET A 40 14.71 -19.10 14.37
CA MET A 40 15.81 -18.17 14.02
C MET A 40 15.66 -16.78 14.64
N ALA A 41 14.52 -16.45 15.23
CA ALA A 41 14.23 -15.11 15.77
C ALA A 41 15.24 -14.65 16.84
N SER A 42 15.89 -15.59 17.54
CA SER A 42 16.86 -15.28 18.60
C SER A 42 18.26 -14.93 18.08
N THR A 43 18.54 -15.11 16.80
CA THR A 43 19.87 -14.93 16.20
C THR A 43 19.93 -13.83 15.14
N VAL A 44 18.80 -13.21 14.78
CA VAL A 44 18.78 -12.11 13.81
C VAL A 44 19.37 -10.86 14.43
N ILE A 45 20.60 -10.51 14.01
CA ILE A 45 21.24 -9.25 14.37
C ILE A 45 20.66 -8.18 13.44
N ASN A 46 19.94 -7.23 14.03
CA ASN A 46 19.43 -6.07 13.29
C ASN A 46 20.60 -5.28 12.70
N LYS A 47 20.78 -5.33 11.38
CA LYS A 47 21.79 -4.52 10.70
C LYS A 47 21.24 -3.11 10.55
N LYS A 48 22.02 -2.12 10.99
CA LYS A 48 21.68 -0.72 10.71
C LYS A 48 21.67 -0.47 9.20
N PRO A 49 20.81 0.43 8.70
CA PRO A 49 20.84 0.89 7.32
C PRO A 49 22.23 1.46 7.01
N ALA A 50 22.65 1.34 5.77
CA ALA A 50 23.72 2.19 5.28
C ALA A 50 23.22 3.65 5.34
N GLU A 51 23.94 4.53 6.01
CA GLU A 51 23.58 5.95 6.00
C GLU A 51 23.65 6.44 4.55
N PHE A 52 22.54 6.94 4.04
CA PHE A 52 22.52 7.68 2.80
C PHE A 52 23.00 9.10 3.13
N THR A 53 24.23 9.42 2.75
CA THR A 53 24.78 10.77 2.89
C THR A 53 24.81 11.44 1.52
N THR A 54 24.17 12.58 1.40
CA THR A 54 24.26 13.40 0.20
C THR A 54 25.70 13.93 0.08
N SER A 55 26.30 13.75 -1.09
CA SER A 55 27.58 14.42 -1.36
C SER A 55 27.33 15.93 -1.45
N PRO A 56 28.12 16.78 -0.76
CA PRO A 56 28.02 18.23 -0.91
C PRO A 56 28.34 18.72 -2.34
N ASN A 57 28.92 17.86 -3.16
CA ASN A 57 29.33 18.17 -4.54
C ASN A 57 28.39 17.61 -5.61
N VAL A 58 27.13 17.27 -5.25
CA VAL A 58 26.13 16.86 -6.25
C VAL A 58 25.87 18.03 -7.19
N ASP A 59 26.00 17.78 -8.49
CA ASP A 59 25.66 18.77 -9.51
C ASP A 59 24.14 18.94 -9.59
N MET A 60 23.64 20.12 -9.18
CA MET A 60 22.22 20.48 -9.21
C MET A 60 21.79 21.15 -10.53
N THR A 61 22.69 21.22 -11.52
CA THR A 61 22.35 21.82 -12.82
C THR A 61 21.14 21.13 -13.43
N GLY A 62 20.14 21.94 -13.83
CA GLY A 62 18.90 21.46 -14.43
C GLY A 62 17.95 20.75 -13.47
N PHE A 63 18.18 20.80 -12.15
CA PHE A 63 17.21 20.34 -11.18
C PHE A 63 16.03 21.31 -11.11
N GLU A 64 14.82 20.76 -11.18
CA GLU A 64 13.56 21.54 -11.15
C GLU A 64 12.54 20.82 -10.29
N LEU A 65 11.71 21.60 -9.61
CA LEU A 65 10.51 21.09 -8.94
C LEU A 65 9.38 21.00 -9.95
N THR A 66 8.55 20.00 -9.78
CA THR A 66 7.39 19.73 -10.61
C THR A 66 6.15 19.53 -9.75
N LYS A 67 4.96 19.71 -10.30
CA LYS A 67 3.71 19.46 -9.58
C LYS A 67 3.49 17.97 -9.31
N ASN A 68 3.73 17.13 -10.32
CA ASN A 68 3.69 15.68 -10.25
C ASN A 68 5.09 15.12 -10.49
N SER A 69 5.30 13.82 -10.39
CA SER A 69 6.58 13.17 -10.70
C SER A 69 6.63 12.77 -12.17
N PRO A 70 7.43 13.43 -13.04
CA PRO A 70 7.56 13.04 -14.45
C PRO A 70 8.09 11.62 -14.63
N SER A 71 8.97 11.17 -13.72
CA SER A 71 9.53 9.82 -13.71
C SER A 71 8.84 8.92 -12.70
N LYS A 72 8.64 7.65 -13.07
CA LYS A 72 8.19 6.60 -12.15
C LYS A 72 9.36 6.11 -11.32
N LEU A 73 9.08 5.65 -10.11
CA LEU A 73 10.03 4.88 -9.30
C LEU A 73 10.34 3.54 -9.98
N ASN A 74 11.60 3.13 -9.93
CA ASN A 74 12.06 1.86 -10.51
C ASN A 74 11.72 0.67 -9.59
N LEU A 75 10.44 0.33 -9.51
CA LEU A 75 9.95 -0.81 -8.77
C LEU A 75 9.83 -2.01 -9.70
N LYS A 76 10.65 -3.03 -9.47
CA LYS A 76 10.67 -4.26 -10.27
C LYS A 76 9.43 -5.09 -10.03
N CYS A 77 8.90 -5.70 -11.08
CA CYS A 77 7.80 -6.66 -11.02
C CYS A 77 8.28 -8.00 -11.56
N VAL A 78 7.84 -9.09 -10.96
CA VAL A 78 8.12 -10.44 -11.45
C VAL A 78 6.83 -11.19 -11.69
N ASP A 79 6.87 -12.10 -12.64
CA ASP A 79 5.76 -13.01 -12.98
C ASP A 79 5.78 -14.29 -12.11
N GLU A 80 4.95 -15.27 -12.48
CA GLU A 80 4.85 -16.56 -11.79
C GLU A 80 6.16 -17.38 -11.81
N TYR A 81 7.03 -17.12 -12.79
CA TYR A 81 8.32 -17.79 -12.95
C TYR A 81 9.45 -17.03 -12.23
N GLN A 82 9.14 -15.93 -11.52
CA GLN A 82 10.11 -15.01 -10.90
C GLN A 82 11.01 -14.30 -11.92
N GLU A 83 10.55 -14.17 -13.15
CA GLU A 83 11.19 -13.39 -14.19
C GLU A 83 10.66 -11.95 -14.16
N GLU A 84 11.52 -10.97 -14.48
CA GLU A 84 11.09 -9.58 -14.52
C GLU A 84 10.08 -9.40 -15.67
N CYS A 85 8.87 -8.98 -15.31
CA CYS A 85 7.81 -8.70 -16.24
C CYS A 85 7.37 -7.23 -16.14
N PHE A 86 7.20 -6.58 -17.28
CA PHE A 86 6.66 -5.23 -17.35
C PHE A 86 7.30 -4.28 -16.31
N PRO A 87 8.60 -3.99 -16.43
CA PRO A 87 9.30 -3.14 -15.48
C PRO A 87 8.58 -1.81 -15.29
N ASN A 88 8.62 -1.29 -14.07
CA ASN A 88 8.00 0.00 -13.69
C ASN A 88 6.47 0.07 -13.85
N ASN A 89 5.76 -1.06 -13.78
CA ASN A 89 4.31 -1.14 -13.70
C ASN A 89 3.83 -1.54 -12.28
N ALA A 90 4.57 -1.18 -11.25
CA ALA A 90 4.14 -1.30 -9.87
C ALA A 90 2.95 -0.38 -9.60
N TYR A 91 2.05 -0.85 -8.72
CA TYR A 91 0.83 -0.16 -8.35
C TYR A 91 0.49 -0.46 -6.88
N HIS A 92 -0.48 0.22 -6.28
CA HIS A 92 -0.90 -0.01 -4.89
C HIS A 92 0.25 0.02 -3.86
N PRO A 93 1.11 1.04 -3.85
CA PRO A 93 2.24 1.08 -2.94
C PRO A 93 1.80 1.23 -1.48
N LYS A 94 2.60 0.67 -0.57
CA LYS A 94 2.63 1.02 0.85
C LYS A 94 4.07 1.15 1.30
N VAL A 95 4.42 2.31 1.86
CA VAL A 95 5.74 2.59 2.42
C VAL A 95 5.72 2.52 3.94
N LEU A 96 6.79 1.95 4.51
CA LEU A 96 7.04 1.91 5.94
C LEU A 96 8.44 2.53 6.18
N ASP A 97 8.52 3.59 6.99
CA ASP A 97 9.79 4.16 7.49
C ASP A 97 10.08 3.60 8.88
N LEU A 98 11.16 2.87 9.02
CA LEU A 98 11.63 2.32 10.29
C LEU A 98 12.68 3.21 10.96
N GLY A 99 12.75 4.49 10.55
CA GLY A 99 13.64 5.49 11.11
C GLY A 99 15.11 5.23 10.81
N LYS A 100 15.98 6.01 11.47
CA LYS A 100 17.44 5.95 11.23
C LYS A 100 18.07 4.63 11.66
N ASP A 101 17.48 3.93 12.62
CA ASP A 101 17.98 2.61 13.02
C ASP A 101 17.54 1.51 12.05
N GLY A 102 16.46 1.73 11.29
CA GLY A 102 15.95 0.83 10.28
C GLY A 102 15.72 -0.60 10.76
N TRP A 103 15.64 -1.53 9.83
CA TRP A 103 15.53 -2.94 10.15
C TRP A 103 16.24 -3.76 9.05
N ASN A 104 17.11 -4.70 9.45
CA ASN A 104 17.88 -5.58 8.56
C ASN A 104 18.61 -4.86 7.41
N GLY A 105 19.21 -3.69 7.73
CA GLY A 105 20.04 -2.94 6.80
C GLY A 105 19.29 -1.93 5.93
N TYR A 106 17.98 -1.78 6.11
CA TYR A 106 17.17 -0.85 5.35
C TYR A 106 16.30 0.02 6.26
N ARG A 107 16.15 1.28 5.87
CA ARG A 107 15.27 2.24 6.52
C ARG A 107 13.84 2.11 6.02
N TYR A 108 13.66 2.04 4.71
CA TYR A 108 12.37 2.01 4.06
C TYR A 108 12.04 0.62 3.51
N TRP A 109 10.82 0.18 3.74
CA TRP A 109 10.27 -1.03 3.19
C TRP A 109 9.01 -0.68 2.43
N VAL A 110 8.87 -1.19 1.21
CA VAL A 110 7.75 -0.86 0.32
C VAL A 110 7.12 -2.14 -0.17
N SER A 111 5.82 -2.29 0.12
CA SER A 111 5.01 -3.31 -0.55
C SER A 111 4.22 -2.67 -1.70
N TYR A 112 3.95 -3.44 -2.72
CA TYR A 112 3.16 -3.04 -3.88
C TYR A 112 2.65 -4.26 -4.62
N THR A 113 1.77 -4.05 -5.60
CA THR A 113 1.35 -5.08 -6.54
C THR A 113 1.72 -4.66 -7.96
N PRO A 114 2.21 -5.57 -8.83
CA PRO A 114 2.26 -5.30 -10.27
C PRO A 114 0.85 -5.16 -10.85
N TYR A 115 0.69 -4.31 -11.85
CA TYR A 115 -0.60 -4.20 -12.57
C TYR A 115 -0.39 -3.90 -14.06
N PRO A 116 0.42 -4.72 -14.76
CA PRO A 116 0.77 -4.46 -16.15
C PRO A 116 -0.45 -4.48 -17.05
N GLN A 117 -0.61 -3.43 -17.85
CA GLN A 117 -1.74 -3.27 -18.77
C GLN A 117 -3.13 -3.36 -18.11
N GLY A 118 -3.21 -3.19 -16.78
CA GLY A 118 -4.46 -3.35 -16.03
C GLY A 118 -4.91 -4.81 -15.90
N ASN A 119 -3.97 -5.75 -15.88
CA ASN A 119 -4.26 -7.17 -15.73
C ASN A 119 -4.17 -7.57 -14.25
N ASP A 120 -5.31 -7.93 -13.66
CA ASP A 120 -5.47 -8.34 -12.26
C ASP A 120 -4.85 -9.71 -11.93
N GLU A 121 -4.44 -10.50 -12.93
CA GLU A 121 -3.67 -11.73 -12.75
C GLU A 121 -2.34 -11.46 -12.03
N TYR A 122 -1.72 -10.32 -12.32
CA TYR A 122 -0.43 -9.94 -11.79
C TYR A 122 -0.51 -9.11 -10.48
N GLU A 123 -1.70 -8.86 -9.96
CA GLU A 123 -1.89 -8.12 -8.70
C GLU A 123 -1.41 -8.91 -7.46
N ASN A 124 -0.25 -9.53 -7.55
CA ASN A 124 0.33 -10.34 -6.49
C ASN A 124 1.31 -9.49 -5.66
N PRO A 125 1.28 -9.58 -4.32
CA PRO A 125 2.11 -8.73 -3.47
C PRO A 125 3.60 -8.91 -3.71
N HIS A 126 4.31 -7.79 -3.70
CA HIS A 126 5.77 -7.70 -3.74
C HIS A 126 6.29 -6.85 -2.58
N ILE A 127 7.53 -7.06 -2.17
CA ILE A 127 8.26 -6.20 -1.23
C ILE A 127 9.64 -5.93 -1.77
N VAL A 128 10.05 -4.67 -1.65
CA VAL A 128 11.44 -4.19 -1.82
C VAL A 128 11.85 -3.34 -0.62
N ALA A 129 13.13 -3.08 -0.48
CA ALA A 129 13.65 -2.22 0.56
C ALA A 129 14.57 -1.14 -0.02
N SER A 130 14.69 0.00 0.68
CA SER A 130 15.49 1.14 0.25
C SER A 130 16.08 1.89 1.44
N ASN A 131 17.17 2.65 1.18
CA ASN A 131 17.72 3.61 2.14
C ASN A 131 17.54 5.06 1.70
N ASP A 132 17.01 5.29 0.47
CA ASP A 132 16.87 6.62 -0.12
C ASP A 132 15.54 6.85 -0.85
N LEU A 133 14.59 5.92 -0.78
CA LEU A 133 13.26 5.95 -1.45
C LEU A 133 13.30 5.94 -2.99
N ILE A 134 14.46 5.94 -3.61
CA ILE A 134 14.64 6.02 -5.07
C ILE A 134 15.31 4.77 -5.61
N ASN A 135 16.37 4.31 -4.94
CA ASN A 135 17.06 3.08 -5.30
C ASN A 135 16.59 1.94 -4.40
N TYR A 136 16.12 0.87 -5.02
CA TYR A 136 15.53 -0.27 -4.31
C TYR A 136 16.41 -1.51 -4.40
N SER A 137 16.30 -2.34 -3.38
CA SER A 137 16.92 -3.66 -3.33
C SER A 137 16.33 -4.58 -4.40
N GLU A 138 16.95 -5.76 -4.55
CA GLU A 138 16.27 -6.88 -5.17
C GLU A 138 14.97 -7.19 -4.41
N ILE A 139 14.05 -7.86 -5.09
CA ILE A 139 12.74 -8.24 -4.52
C ILE A 139 12.98 -9.13 -3.29
N LYS A 140 12.40 -8.74 -2.18
CA LYS A 140 12.49 -9.41 -0.88
C LYS A 140 11.36 -10.41 -0.66
N PHE A 141 10.24 -10.17 -1.30
CA PHE A 141 9.06 -11.03 -1.28
C PHE A 141 8.30 -10.86 -2.59
N SER A 142 7.79 -11.95 -3.13
CA SER A 142 6.80 -11.93 -4.19
C SER A 142 5.86 -13.12 -4.01
N GLN A 143 4.56 -12.85 -4.02
CA GLN A 143 3.55 -13.90 -4.06
C GLN A 143 3.37 -14.34 -5.51
N PRO A 144 3.53 -15.63 -5.84
CA PRO A 144 3.27 -16.13 -7.19
C PRO A 144 1.84 -15.88 -7.65
N VAL A 145 1.66 -15.88 -8.97
CA VAL A 145 0.33 -15.85 -9.60
C VAL A 145 -0.51 -17.01 -9.08
N LEU A 146 -1.78 -16.76 -8.82
CA LEU A 146 -2.70 -17.77 -8.32
C LEU A 146 -2.94 -18.85 -9.37
N SER A 147 -2.87 -20.13 -8.96
CA SER A 147 -3.20 -21.27 -9.85
C SER A 147 -4.69 -21.31 -10.21
N ASP A 148 -5.55 -20.74 -9.38
CA ASP A 148 -7.00 -20.67 -9.57
C ASP A 148 -7.47 -19.30 -10.04
N TYR A 149 -6.54 -18.44 -10.52
CA TYR A 149 -6.87 -17.12 -11.05
C TYR A 149 -8.00 -17.16 -12.08
N LYS A 150 -8.95 -16.26 -11.91
CA LYS A 150 -10.04 -16.02 -12.86
C LYS A 150 -10.24 -14.52 -13.01
N LYS A 151 -9.98 -13.99 -14.19
CA LYS A 151 -10.05 -12.56 -14.48
C LYS A 151 -11.30 -11.89 -13.91
N GLY A 152 -11.09 -10.89 -13.06
CA GLY A 152 -12.15 -10.15 -12.40
C GLY A 152 -13.02 -10.96 -11.43
N ARG A 153 -12.64 -12.20 -11.11
CA ARG A 153 -13.40 -13.10 -10.24
C ARG A 153 -12.60 -13.59 -9.04
N CYS A 154 -11.38 -14.08 -9.28
CA CYS A 154 -10.51 -14.66 -8.27
C CYS A 154 -9.09 -14.12 -8.45
N PHE A 155 -8.62 -13.28 -7.52
CA PHE A 155 -7.33 -12.61 -7.61
C PHE A 155 -6.85 -12.07 -6.26
N ASN A 156 -5.55 -11.81 -6.14
CA ASN A 156 -4.96 -11.02 -5.06
C ASN A 156 -5.06 -9.52 -5.37
N SER A 157 -5.00 -8.68 -4.32
CA SER A 157 -4.95 -7.21 -4.46
C SER A 157 -4.53 -6.54 -3.15
N ASP A 158 -4.38 -5.22 -3.18
CA ASP A 158 -4.35 -4.33 -2.00
C ASP A 158 -3.37 -4.78 -0.91
N SER A 159 -2.07 -4.84 -1.21
CA SER A 159 -1.06 -5.19 -0.21
C SER A 159 -0.82 -4.07 0.80
N GLU A 160 -0.53 -4.48 2.03
CA GLU A 160 -0.16 -3.64 3.16
C GLU A 160 1.09 -4.22 3.83
N ILE A 161 2.00 -3.41 4.35
CA ILE A 161 3.16 -3.85 5.12
C ILE A 161 3.15 -3.22 6.50
N VAL A 162 3.42 -4.03 7.52
CA VAL A 162 3.39 -3.64 8.93
C VAL A 162 4.66 -4.13 9.63
N TYR A 163 5.23 -3.31 10.49
CA TYR A 163 6.26 -3.75 11.41
C TYR A 163 5.65 -4.06 12.77
N ASN A 164 5.74 -5.34 13.15
CA ASN A 164 5.32 -5.81 14.46
C ASN A 164 6.52 -5.69 15.42
N ASN A 165 6.57 -4.60 16.16
CA ASN A 165 7.65 -4.30 17.07
C ASN A 165 7.70 -5.22 18.30
N ASP A 166 6.57 -5.81 18.72
CA ASP A 166 6.56 -6.76 19.82
C ASP A 166 7.24 -8.08 19.46
N LEU A 167 7.17 -8.46 18.18
CA LEU A 167 7.78 -9.68 17.64
C LEU A 167 9.05 -9.41 16.82
N ASN A 168 9.43 -8.14 16.64
CA ASN A 168 10.57 -7.72 15.82
C ASN A 168 10.56 -8.34 14.41
N ARG A 169 9.41 -8.24 13.71
CA ARG A 169 9.23 -8.83 12.38
C ARG A 169 8.44 -7.93 11.45
N LEU A 170 8.67 -8.07 10.15
CA LEU A 170 7.81 -7.52 9.13
C LEU A 170 6.67 -8.47 8.80
N GLU A 171 5.53 -7.92 8.50
CA GLU A 171 4.33 -8.64 8.09
C GLU A 171 3.79 -7.98 6.82
N ILE A 172 3.54 -8.79 5.78
CA ILE A 172 2.80 -8.37 4.61
C ILE A 172 1.40 -8.94 4.68
N ILE A 173 0.41 -8.08 4.50
CA ILE A 173 -1.00 -8.44 4.53
C ILE A 173 -1.61 -8.02 3.21
N TRP A 174 -2.37 -8.88 2.56
CA TRP A 174 -3.01 -8.58 1.29
C TRP A 174 -4.39 -9.17 1.20
N ARG A 175 -5.20 -8.57 0.36
CA ARG A 175 -6.55 -9.02 0.10
C ARG A 175 -6.54 -10.11 -0.98
N TYR A 176 -7.26 -11.21 -0.74
CA TYR A 176 -7.64 -12.22 -1.71
C TYR A 176 -9.15 -12.24 -1.86
N THR A 177 -9.65 -12.41 -3.08
CA THR A 177 -11.08 -12.52 -3.37
C THR A 177 -11.41 -13.70 -4.25
N ASP A 178 -12.57 -14.32 -3.99
CA ASP A 178 -13.28 -15.20 -4.91
C ASP A 178 -14.75 -14.77 -4.99
N TYR A 179 -15.12 -14.16 -6.10
CA TYR A 179 -16.47 -13.64 -6.32
C TYR A 179 -17.49 -14.72 -6.59
N ASP A 180 -17.06 -15.92 -7.04
CA ASP A 180 -17.94 -17.02 -7.35
C ASP A 180 -18.59 -17.60 -6.10
N ILE A 181 -17.88 -17.57 -4.98
CA ILE A 181 -18.35 -18.08 -3.68
C ILE A 181 -18.59 -16.95 -2.65
N ASN A 182 -18.63 -15.69 -3.09
CA ASN A 182 -18.82 -14.50 -2.24
C ASN A 182 -17.77 -14.36 -1.13
N TYR A 183 -16.55 -14.84 -1.37
CA TYR A 183 -15.46 -14.90 -0.39
C TYR A 183 -14.48 -13.76 -0.56
N ALA A 184 -14.00 -13.24 0.56
CA ALA A 184 -12.80 -12.40 0.64
C ALA A 184 -12.02 -12.71 1.91
N SER A 185 -10.71 -12.55 1.85
CA SER A 185 -9.84 -12.70 3.00
C SER A 185 -8.73 -11.65 2.99
N LEU A 186 -8.14 -11.42 4.17
CA LEU A 186 -6.80 -10.88 4.30
C LEU A 186 -5.87 -12.04 4.62
N LEU A 187 -4.87 -12.25 3.78
CA LEU A 187 -3.80 -13.20 3.99
C LEU A 187 -2.60 -12.48 4.59
N MET A 188 -1.83 -13.13 5.43
CA MET A 188 -0.65 -12.59 6.07
C MET A 188 0.53 -13.53 5.87
N SER A 189 1.69 -12.98 5.53
CA SER A 189 2.99 -13.65 5.62
C SER A 189 3.93 -12.76 6.43
N TYR A 190 4.90 -13.34 7.14
CA TYR A 190 5.83 -12.59 7.97
C TYR A 190 7.28 -13.04 7.80
N SER A 191 8.18 -12.15 8.16
CA SER A 191 9.62 -12.39 8.10
C SER A 191 10.33 -11.78 9.31
N TYR A 192 11.34 -12.49 9.83
CA TYR A 192 12.22 -12.00 10.88
C TYR A 192 13.53 -11.42 10.32
N ASP A 193 13.83 -11.64 9.06
CA ASP A 193 15.09 -11.22 8.42
C ASP A 193 14.88 -10.43 7.10
N GLY A 194 13.65 -10.28 6.65
CA GLY A 194 13.29 -9.60 5.41
C GLY A 194 13.59 -10.39 4.13
N ASN A 195 14.12 -11.62 4.23
CA ASN A 195 14.47 -12.45 3.07
C ASN A 195 13.77 -13.82 3.10
N THR A 196 13.54 -14.36 4.29
CA THR A 196 12.82 -15.62 4.49
C THR A 196 11.43 -15.33 5.05
N TRP A 197 10.39 -15.83 4.39
CA TRP A 197 9.02 -15.50 4.70
C TRP A 197 8.22 -16.75 5.08
N SER A 198 7.28 -16.60 6.00
CA SER A 198 6.34 -17.66 6.36
C SER A 198 5.41 -17.99 5.18
N LYS A 199 4.81 -19.17 5.22
CA LYS A 199 3.64 -19.44 4.37
C LYS A 199 2.53 -18.47 4.72
N PRO A 200 1.70 -18.06 3.73
CA PRO A 200 0.53 -17.24 4.00
C PRO A 200 -0.44 -17.91 4.97
N GLU A 201 -0.96 -17.12 5.90
CA GLU A 201 -1.99 -17.53 6.86
C GLU A 201 -3.20 -16.62 6.73
N THR A 202 -4.39 -17.14 7.00
CA THR A 202 -5.61 -16.34 7.00
C THR A 202 -5.64 -15.43 8.23
N PHE A 203 -5.54 -14.13 8.02
CA PHE A 203 -5.65 -13.10 9.05
C PHE A 203 -7.10 -12.69 9.30
N PHE A 204 -7.89 -12.60 8.22
CA PHE A 204 -9.32 -12.32 8.23
C PHE A 204 -10.00 -13.06 7.10
N GLU A 205 -11.25 -13.48 7.28
CA GLU A 205 -12.05 -14.03 6.18
C GLU A 205 -13.53 -13.71 6.33
N THR A 206 -14.24 -13.67 5.20
CA THR A 206 -15.68 -13.51 5.14
C THR A 206 -16.27 -14.22 3.93
N TYR A 207 -17.49 -14.75 4.08
CA TYR A 207 -18.35 -15.25 3.01
C TYR A 207 -19.53 -14.29 2.75
N ASP A 208 -19.44 -13.06 3.24
CA ASP A 208 -20.41 -11.98 3.03
C ASP A 208 -19.70 -10.68 2.65
N ARG A 209 -19.20 -10.63 1.42
CA ARG A 209 -18.47 -9.48 0.88
C ARG A 209 -19.31 -8.21 0.83
N VAL A 210 -20.64 -8.32 0.70
CA VAL A 210 -21.51 -7.15 0.73
C VAL A 210 -21.42 -6.46 2.08
N LYS A 211 -21.39 -7.23 3.14
CA LYS A 211 -21.27 -6.72 4.50
C LYS A 211 -19.84 -6.28 4.84
N GLU A 212 -18.85 -7.08 4.44
CA GLU A 212 -17.49 -6.92 4.95
C GLU A 212 -16.43 -7.43 3.96
N ASP A 213 -16.25 -6.72 2.87
CA ASP A 213 -15.10 -6.89 1.99
C ASP A 213 -14.08 -5.79 2.37
N MET A 214 -12.92 -6.19 2.90
CA MET A 214 -11.88 -5.25 3.34
C MET A 214 -11.04 -4.78 2.15
N VAL A 215 -11.62 -3.94 1.28
CA VAL A 215 -10.91 -3.35 0.15
C VAL A 215 -9.93 -2.29 0.67
N SER A 216 -8.73 -2.28 0.13
CA SER A 216 -7.68 -1.31 0.46
C SER A 216 -7.48 -1.16 1.97
N PRO A 217 -7.09 -2.22 2.68
CA PRO A 217 -6.84 -2.12 4.10
C PRO A 217 -5.69 -1.12 4.36
N GLY A 218 -5.87 -0.24 5.35
CA GLY A 218 -4.80 0.54 5.95
C GLY A 218 -4.62 0.05 7.38
N ILE A 219 -3.43 -0.42 7.74
CA ILE A 219 -3.20 -1.13 8.99
C ILE A 219 -2.12 -0.43 9.82
N ILE A 220 -2.43 -0.18 11.09
CA ILE A 220 -1.46 0.30 12.08
C ILE A 220 -1.39 -0.75 13.20
N TYR A 221 -0.19 -1.27 13.45
CA TYR A 221 0.10 -2.10 14.61
C TYR A 221 0.55 -1.23 15.78
N ASP A 222 -0.06 -1.41 16.93
CA ASP A 222 0.27 -0.68 18.14
C ASP A 222 0.01 -1.57 19.37
N SER A 223 1.08 -1.95 20.05
CA SER A 223 1.04 -2.62 21.36
C SER A 223 0.08 -3.83 21.41
N GLY A 224 0.30 -4.81 20.54
CA GLY A 224 -0.49 -6.05 20.47
C GLY A 224 -1.84 -5.89 19.76
N THR A 225 -2.11 -4.74 19.16
CA THR A 225 -3.39 -4.46 18.48
C THR A 225 -3.16 -4.04 17.03
N TYR A 226 -3.77 -4.77 16.10
CA TYR A 226 -3.90 -4.32 14.71
C TYR A 226 -5.15 -3.45 14.59
N ARG A 227 -4.96 -2.19 14.23
CA ARG A 227 -6.02 -1.25 13.92
C ARG A 227 -6.19 -1.24 12.41
N VAL A 228 -7.36 -1.65 11.94
CA VAL A 228 -7.60 -1.88 10.51
C VAL A 228 -8.73 -0.98 10.04
N TRP A 229 -8.39 -0.06 9.16
CA TRP A 229 -9.34 0.72 8.36
C TRP A 229 -9.43 0.07 6.98
N TYR A 230 -10.60 0.10 6.39
CA TYR A 230 -10.82 -0.46 5.06
C TYR A 230 -12.01 0.18 4.37
N VAL A 231 -12.07 0.06 3.07
CA VAL A 231 -13.20 0.54 2.29
C VAL A 231 -14.17 -0.61 2.01
N ASN A 232 -15.44 -0.35 2.23
CA ASN A 232 -16.51 -1.23 1.77
C ASN A 232 -17.70 -0.38 1.32
N ALA A 233 -18.17 -0.60 0.11
CA ALA A 233 -19.24 0.19 -0.52
C ALA A 233 -18.99 1.71 -0.46
N TYR A 234 -17.78 2.15 -0.81
CA TYR A 234 -17.32 3.55 -0.79
C TYR A 234 -17.32 4.23 0.59
N LYS A 235 -17.39 3.47 1.66
CA LYS A 235 -17.35 3.98 3.04
C LYS A 235 -16.17 3.40 3.77
N VAL A 236 -15.50 4.24 4.57
CA VAL A 236 -14.43 3.80 5.44
C VAL A 236 -15.03 3.15 6.68
N LYS A 237 -14.60 1.93 6.96
CA LYS A 237 -14.95 1.14 8.13
C LYS A 237 -13.69 0.86 8.95
N TYR A 238 -13.87 0.53 10.21
CA TYR A 238 -12.79 0.27 11.14
C TYR A 238 -13.08 -0.96 12.00
N ARG A 239 -12.05 -1.76 12.25
CA ARG A 239 -12.01 -2.84 13.24
C ARG A 239 -10.65 -2.91 13.91
N GLU A 240 -10.61 -3.58 15.04
CA GLU A 240 -9.38 -3.98 15.74
C GLU A 240 -9.28 -5.50 15.77
N PHE A 241 -8.06 -6.00 15.61
CA PHE A 241 -7.72 -7.37 15.92
C PHE A 241 -6.76 -7.38 17.11
N LYS A 242 -7.18 -7.98 18.20
CA LYS A 242 -6.43 -8.07 19.45
C LYS A 242 -6.73 -9.39 20.15
N ASP A 243 -5.71 -10.04 20.71
CA ASP A 243 -5.83 -11.30 21.45
C ASP A 243 -6.62 -12.39 20.66
N GLY A 244 -6.33 -12.50 19.35
CA GLY A 244 -6.98 -13.46 18.46
C GLY A 244 -8.44 -13.15 18.12
N LYS A 245 -8.94 -11.94 18.39
CA LYS A 245 -10.35 -11.57 18.19
C LYS A 245 -10.51 -10.27 17.43
N TRP A 246 -11.47 -10.28 16.49
CA TRP A 246 -11.91 -9.08 15.79
C TRP A 246 -12.99 -8.35 16.59
N SER A 247 -12.83 -7.02 16.69
CA SER A 247 -13.86 -6.15 17.25
C SER A 247 -15.09 -6.06 16.33
N LYS A 248 -16.18 -5.44 16.80
CA LYS A 248 -17.32 -5.10 15.96
C LYS A 248 -16.92 -4.02 14.93
N ILE A 249 -17.60 -4.04 13.77
CA ILE A 249 -17.44 -3.02 12.72
C ILE A 249 -17.86 -1.66 13.28
N ARG A 250 -17.03 -0.65 13.07
CA ARG A 250 -17.34 0.77 13.34
C ARG A 250 -17.28 1.54 12.02
N MET A 251 -18.23 2.44 11.83
CA MET A 251 -18.23 3.34 10.66
C MET A 251 -17.39 4.56 10.95
N CYS A 252 -16.51 4.92 10.02
CA CYS A 252 -15.81 6.18 10.08
C CYS A 252 -16.64 7.30 9.42
N LYS A 253 -16.52 8.52 9.94
CA LYS A 253 -17.03 9.72 9.31
C LYS A 253 -15.85 10.37 8.56
N LEU A 254 -15.97 10.46 7.24
CA LEU A 254 -14.99 11.10 6.36
C LEU A 254 -15.74 11.93 5.31
N PRO A 255 -16.06 13.20 5.60
CA PRO A 255 -16.65 14.09 4.62
C PRO A 255 -15.61 14.56 3.61
N TYR A 256 -16.03 14.84 2.38
CA TYR A 256 -15.22 15.42 1.33
C TYR A 256 -15.70 16.84 1.01
N GLU A 257 -14.81 17.70 0.55
CA GLU A 257 -15.16 19.06 0.13
C GLU A 257 -16.04 19.12 -1.12
N ASN A 258 -16.05 18.02 -1.92
CA ASN A 258 -16.78 17.89 -3.19
C ASN A 258 -17.62 16.62 -3.27
N ASP A 259 -18.07 16.06 -2.13
CA ASP A 259 -18.91 14.85 -2.04
C ASP A 259 -18.35 13.62 -2.76
N ALA A 260 -17.02 13.51 -2.86
CA ALA A 260 -16.35 12.37 -3.49
C ALA A 260 -16.60 11.04 -2.74
N PHE A 261 -16.40 9.94 -3.46
CA PHE A 261 -16.61 8.58 -2.98
C PHE A 261 -15.27 7.87 -2.80
N THR A 262 -14.97 7.43 -1.58
CA THR A 262 -13.72 6.75 -1.25
C THR A 262 -13.58 5.42 -1.99
N TRP A 263 -12.45 5.22 -2.67
CA TRP A 263 -12.13 3.94 -3.30
C TRP A 263 -10.93 3.25 -2.65
N HIS A 264 -9.84 3.97 -2.39
CA HIS A 264 -8.68 3.45 -1.66
C HIS A 264 -8.29 4.39 -0.51
N ILE A 265 -7.59 3.83 0.47
CA ILE A 265 -7.08 4.57 1.62
C ILE A 265 -5.68 4.11 1.99
N ASP A 266 -4.96 5.00 2.65
CA ASP A 266 -3.81 4.71 3.48
C ASP A 266 -3.85 5.56 4.76
N LEU A 267 -3.29 5.07 5.85
CA LEU A 267 -3.27 5.76 7.13
C LEU A 267 -1.89 5.71 7.78
N ILE A 268 -1.60 6.80 8.48
CA ILE A 268 -0.48 6.87 9.42
C ILE A 268 -0.98 7.42 10.77
N LYS A 269 -0.21 7.17 11.80
CA LYS A 269 -0.33 7.88 13.08
C LYS A 269 0.87 8.81 13.22
N ASN A 270 0.61 10.11 13.18
CA ASN A 270 1.62 11.15 13.31
C ASN A 270 1.36 11.90 14.62
N ASN A 271 2.28 11.73 15.59
CA ASN A 271 2.07 12.12 16.97
C ASN A 271 0.76 11.52 17.51
N ASP A 272 -0.15 12.35 17.99
CA ASP A 272 -1.44 11.91 18.54
C ASP A 272 -2.59 11.95 17.53
N LYS A 273 -2.30 12.22 16.25
CA LYS A 273 -3.30 12.30 15.20
C LYS A 273 -3.24 11.08 14.25
N TYR A 274 -4.41 10.63 13.84
CA TYR A 274 -4.54 9.76 12.68
C TYR A 274 -4.69 10.62 11.44
N GLU A 275 -3.93 10.30 10.43
CA GLU A 275 -3.95 10.98 9.14
C GLU A 275 -4.33 9.97 8.07
N ILE A 276 -5.21 10.36 7.16
CA ILE A 276 -5.70 9.51 6.07
C ILE A 276 -5.45 10.17 4.73
N LEU A 277 -4.82 9.41 3.83
CA LEU A 277 -4.75 9.71 2.41
C LEU A 277 -5.76 8.81 1.69
N THR A 278 -6.62 9.39 0.87
CA THR A 278 -7.62 8.63 0.15
C THR A 278 -7.50 8.85 -1.34
N CYS A 279 -7.76 7.80 -2.11
CA CYS A 279 -8.04 7.91 -3.53
C CYS A 279 -9.56 7.86 -3.70
N ALA A 280 -10.14 8.89 -4.31
CA ALA A 280 -11.58 9.04 -4.39
C ALA A 280 -12.03 9.60 -5.74
N THR A 281 -13.26 9.25 -6.13
CA THR A 281 -13.89 9.69 -7.36
C THR A 281 -15.13 10.54 -7.07
N GLU A 282 -15.44 11.48 -7.93
CA GLU A 282 -16.69 12.25 -7.89
C GLU A 282 -17.84 11.50 -8.58
N ASP A 283 -17.53 10.49 -9.41
CA ASP A 283 -18.51 9.62 -10.06
C ASP A 283 -18.25 8.14 -9.72
N LYS A 284 -19.18 7.47 -9.06
CA LYS A 284 -19.09 6.04 -8.71
C LYS A 284 -18.92 5.11 -9.91
N GLN A 285 -19.35 5.53 -11.09
CA GLN A 285 -19.20 4.76 -12.33
C GLN A 285 -17.80 4.91 -12.93
N ASP A 286 -17.08 5.97 -12.55
CA ASP A 286 -15.74 6.26 -13.01
C ASP A 286 -14.70 6.10 -11.88
N ARG A 287 -14.07 4.94 -11.82
CA ARG A 287 -12.97 4.64 -10.91
C ARG A 287 -11.60 4.70 -11.58
N LYS A 288 -11.54 5.32 -12.77
CA LYS A 288 -10.30 5.49 -13.52
C LYS A 288 -9.72 6.89 -13.36
N HIS A 289 -10.59 7.90 -13.23
CA HIS A 289 -10.21 9.31 -13.13
C HIS A 289 -10.42 9.80 -11.69
N MET A 290 -9.55 9.34 -10.80
CA MET A 290 -9.61 9.66 -9.38
C MET A 290 -8.53 10.64 -8.97
N ASN A 291 -8.74 11.30 -7.85
CA ASN A 291 -7.82 12.24 -7.23
C ASN A 291 -7.42 11.75 -5.82
N LEU A 292 -6.36 12.34 -5.25
CA LEU A 292 -5.98 12.10 -3.86
C LEU A 292 -6.52 13.22 -2.96
N TYR A 293 -7.03 12.80 -1.79
CA TYR A 293 -7.54 13.67 -0.75
C TYR A 293 -6.93 13.30 0.60
N TYR A 294 -6.83 14.30 1.47
CA TYR A 294 -6.22 14.13 2.77
C TYR A 294 -7.06 14.73 3.88
N ALA A 295 -7.08 14.07 5.05
CA ALA A 295 -7.74 14.53 6.26
C ALA A 295 -7.05 14.03 7.52
N LYS A 296 -7.32 14.69 8.65
CA LYS A 296 -6.84 14.31 9.99
C LYS A 296 -7.99 13.97 10.94
N SER A 297 -7.67 13.18 11.96
CA SER A 297 -8.59 12.77 13.02
C SER A 297 -7.87 12.60 14.35
N ASP A 298 -8.55 12.92 15.45
CA ASP A 298 -8.03 12.67 16.80
C ASP A 298 -8.25 11.21 17.24
N ASP A 299 -9.30 10.56 16.75
CA ASP A 299 -9.75 9.25 17.22
C ASP A 299 -9.68 8.14 16.14
N GLY A 300 -9.26 8.50 14.92
CA GLY A 300 -9.22 7.58 13.77
C GLY A 300 -10.60 7.19 13.23
N LEU A 301 -11.69 7.80 13.73
CA LEU A 301 -13.07 7.49 13.34
C LEU A 301 -13.82 8.70 12.80
N LYS A 302 -13.53 9.87 13.34
CA LYS A 302 -14.13 11.13 12.90
C LYS A 302 -13.04 11.98 12.29
N PHE A 303 -12.93 11.93 10.98
CA PHE A 303 -12.01 12.77 10.23
C PHE A 303 -12.63 14.14 9.93
N GLY A 304 -11.77 15.14 9.83
CA GLY A 304 -12.14 16.43 9.24
C GLY A 304 -12.53 16.28 7.77
N THR A 305 -12.90 17.39 7.13
CA THR A 305 -13.20 17.38 5.70
C THR A 305 -11.95 17.06 4.89
N ALA A 306 -12.01 15.99 4.11
CA ALA A 306 -10.96 15.61 3.21
C ALA A 306 -10.87 16.60 2.05
N LYS A 307 -9.70 17.17 1.85
CA LYS A 307 -9.39 18.13 0.79
C LYS A 307 -8.49 17.51 -0.25
N LYS A 308 -8.65 17.90 -1.50
CA LYS A 308 -7.82 17.45 -2.60
C LYS A 308 -6.38 17.91 -2.40
N VAL A 309 -5.42 17.00 -2.58
CA VAL A 309 -3.98 17.26 -2.42
C VAL A 309 -3.19 16.94 -3.68
N LEU A 310 -3.73 16.11 -4.56
CA LEU A 310 -3.11 15.80 -5.85
C LEU A 310 -4.17 15.44 -6.88
N GLU A 311 -3.94 15.90 -8.11
CA GLU A 311 -4.69 15.55 -9.32
C GLU A 311 -3.75 14.93 -10.36
N PRO A 312 -4.28 14.15 -11.33
CA PRO A 312 -3.51 13.78 -12.53
C PRO A 312 -2.97 15.00 -13.24
N THR A 313 -1.90 14.83 -14.04
CA THR A 313 -1.35 15.95 -14.81
C THR A 313 -2.33 16.53 -15.83
N GLY A 314 -3.31 15.76 -16.25
CA GLY A 314 -4.27 16.14 -17.31
C GLY A 314 -3.69 16.03 -18.72
N ASN A 315 -2.46 15.55 -18.87
CA ASN A 315 -1.81 15.33 -20.16
C ASN A 315 -1.83 13.83 -20.49
N ASP A 316 -2.51 13.43 -21.55
CA ASP A 316 -2.67 12.02 -21.96
C ASP A 316 -1.35 11.29 -22.26
N PHE A 317 -0.27 12.03 -22.51
CA PHE A 317 1.06 11.45 -22.76
C PHE A 317 1.84 11.15 -21.48
N ASP A 318 1.48 11.75 -20.37
CA ASP A 318 2.11 11.49 -19.09
C ASP A 318 1.63 10.13 -18.53
N TRP A 319 2.49 9.45 -17.80
CA TRP A 319 2.14 8.16 -17.24
C TRP A 319 1.03 8.23 -16.18
N ASP A 320 0.85 9.39 -15.53
CA ASP A 320 -0.16 9.71 -14.52
C ASP A 320 -1.20 10.72 -15.02
N GLY A 321 -1.36 10.81 -16.36
CA GLY A 321 -2.13 11.86 -17.01
C GLY A 321 -3.62 11.85 -16.73
N ASN A 322 -4.23 10.68 -16.53
CA ASN A 322 -5.69 10.59 -16.50
C ASN A 322 -6.26 10.21 -15.15
N GLY A 323 -5.50 9.56 -14.26
CA GLY A 323 -6.04 9.16 -12.98
C GLY A 323 -4.99 8.79 -11.95
N LEU A 324 -5.31 9.07 -10.69
CA LEU A 324 -4.54 8.59 -9.55
C LEU A 324 -5.23 7.36 -8.95
N TYR A 325 -4.48 6.61 -8.15
CA TYR A 325 -4.99 5.38 -7.59
C TYR A 325 -4.51 5.19 -6.14
N ARG A 326 -4.60 3.96 -5.58
CA ARG A 326 -4.09 3.71 -4.23
C ARG A 326 -2.66 4.23 -4.10
N SER A 327 -2.45 5.07 -3.11
CA SER A 327 -1.21 5.75 -2.81
C SER A 327 -0.91 5.60 -1.33
N THR A 328 0.33 5.84 -0.95
CA THR A 328 0.80 5.78 0.43
C THR A 328 1.55 7.04 0.79
N PHE A 329 1.64 7.32 2.06
CA PHE A 329 2.39 8.47 2.55
C PHE A 329 3.04 8.16 3.91
N MET A 330 4.05 8.94 4.25
CA MET A 330 4.68 8.92 5.55
C MET A 330 5.08 10.33 5.97
N TYR A 331 5.21 10.56 7.27
CA TYR A 331 5.81 11.77 7.82
C TYR A 331 7.13 11.38 8.50
N SER A 332 8.21 11.95 8.02
CA SER A 332 9.56 11.57 8.42
C SER A 332 10.49 12.77 8.41
N ASP A 333 11.24 12.98 9.49
CA ASP A 333 12.22 14.07 9.65
C ASP A 333 11.65 15.46 9.30
N GLY A 334 10.38 15.72 9.68
CA GLY A 334 9.72 17.01 9.46
C GLY A 334 9.06 17.18 8.09
N MET A 335 9.07 16.15 7.24
CA MET A 335 8.59 16.18 5.87
C MET A 335 7.56 15.08 5.61
N TYR A 336 6.59 15.35 4.77
CA TYR A 336 5.76 14.33 4.14
C TYR A 336 6.43 13.82 2.87
N TYR A 337 6.34 12.51 2.65
CA TYR A 337 6.69 11.84 1.40
C TYR A 337 5.48 11.03 0.96
N VAL A 338 5.13 11.14 -0.31
CA VAL A 338 3.99 10.45 -0.91
C VAL A 338 4.47 9.59 -2.08
N LEU A 339 4.24 8.29 -2.00
CA LEU A 339 4.38 7.39 -3.12
C LEU A 339 2.99 7.22 -3.74
N TYR A 340 2.74 7.87 -4.86
CA TYR A 340 1.42 7.86 -5.45
C TYR A 340 1.32 6.93 -6.66
N GLY A 341 0.25 6.13 -6.68
CA GLY A 341 -0.13 5.35 -7.84
C GLY A 341 -0.80 6.24 -8.89
N GLY A 342 -0.38 6.12 -10.13
CA GLY A 342 -0.95 6.87 -11.24
C GLY A 342 -1.12 6.03 -12.49
N ARG A 343 -1.93 6.53 -13.41
CA ARG A 343 -2.21 5.87 -14.68
C ARG A 343 -2.61 6.85 -15.78
N ASN A 344 -2.44 6.42 -17.03
CA ASN A 344 -3.11 7.05 -18.16
C ASN A 344 -4.06 6.06 -18.87
N ASP A 345 -4.82 6.55 -19.85
CA ASP A 345 -5.78 5.74 -20.59
C ASP A 345 -5.12 4.75 -21.55
N ALA A 346 -3.85 4.97 -21.89
CA ALA A 346 -3.03 3.97 -22.59
C ALA A 346 -2.61 2.79 -21.71
N LYS A 347 -3.10 2.72 -20.45
CA LYS A 347 -2.79 1.70 -19.46
C LYS A 347 -1.30 1.66 -19.06
N ASN A 348 -0.68 2.82 -19.02
CA ASN A 348 0.63 2.97 -18.42
C ASN A 348 0.44 3.24 -16.93
N PHE A 349 0.86 2.31 -16.09
CA PHE A 349 0.73 2.37 -14.64
C PHE A 349 2.09 2.63 -14.02
N GLY A 350 2.12 3.20 -12.83
CA GLY A 350 3.36 3.43 -12.10
C GLY A 350 3.17 4.02 -10.72
N VAL A 351 4.29 4.24 -10.05
CA VAL A 351 4.38 4.91 -8.76
C VAL A 351 5.34 6.09 -8.90
N GLY A 352 4.89 7.29 -8.53
CA GLY A 352 5.70 8.49 -8.45
C GLY A 352 6.03 8.88 -7.02
N LEU A 353 6.98 9.78 -6.83
CA LEU A 353 7.42 10.29 -5.53
C LEU A 353 7.20 11.79 -5.43
N LEU A 354 6.49 12.20 -4.37
CA LEU A 354 6.32 13.60 -3.99
C LEU A 354 6.80 13.82 -2.55
N PHE A 355 7.08 15.07 -2.22
CA PHE A 355 7.44 15.50 -0.87
C PHE A 355 6.86 16.89 -0.57
N GLY A 356 6.78 17.24 0.71
CA GLY A 356 6.33 18.56 1.14
C GLY A 356 6.41 18.73 2.65
N LYS A 357 6.40 19.97 3.15
CA LYS A 357 6.31 20.26 4.60
C LYS A 357 4.92 20.00 5.14
N ASP A 358 3.93 20.03 4.28
CA ASP A 358 2.55 19.67 4.56
C ASP A 358 1.92 18.93 3.35
N MET A 359 0.76 18.34 3.55
CA MET A 359 0.09 17.55 2.51
C MET A 359 -0.64 18.38 1.46
N TYR A 360 -0.72 19.69 1.61
CA TYR A 360 -1.40 20.59 0.65
C TYR A 360 -0.42 21.25 -0.30
N ASN A 361 0.88 21.21 0.02
CA ASN A 361 1.98 21.75 -0.78
C ASN A 361 2.98 20.62 -1.05
N LEU A 362 2.65 19.79 -2.05
CA LEU A 362 3.45 18.65 -2.47
C LEU A 362 4.15 18.97 -3.80
N TYR A 363 5.38 18.53 -3.92
CA TYR A 363 6.23 18.71 -5.08
C TYR A 363 6.83 17.40 -5.54
N GLY A 364 6.93 17.20 -6.84
CA GLY A 364 7.80 16.22 -7.47
C GLY A 364 9.13 16.88 -7.90
N THR A 365 9.95 16.13 -8.60
CA THR A 365 11.18 16.62 -9.22
C THR A 365 11.30 16.09 -10.64
N ASN A 366 12.03 16.79 -11.50
CA ASN A 366 12.36 16.32 -12.84
C ASN A 366 13.45 15.24 -12.88
N CYS A 367 13.78 14.63 -11.77
CA CYS A 367 14.77 13.56 -11.68
C CYS A 367 14.32 12.30 -12.45
N ASP A 368 15.25 11.65 -13.15
CA ASP A 368 15.01 10.37 -13.82
C ASP A 368 15.34 9.22 -12.87
N TYR A 369 14.32 8.71 -12.19
CA TYR A 369 14.49 7.62 -11.21
C TYR A 369 14.75 6.26 -11.85
N ILE A 370 14.44 6.09 -13.14
CA ILE A 370 14.60 4.81 -13.85
C ILE A 370 16.02 4.67 -14.40
N ASN A 371 16.50 5.69 -15.15
CA ASN A 371 17.76 5.56 -15.88
C ASN A 371 18.94 6.14 -15.11
N ASP A 372 18.73 7.00 -14.11
CA ASP A 372 19.76 7.68 -13.36
C ASP A 372 19.48 7.74 -11.85
N GLY A 373 19.04 6.63 -11.26
CA GLY A 373 18.59 6.56 -9.88
C GLY A 373 19.61 7.05 -8.86
N VAL A 374 20.90 6.79 -9.07
CA VAL A 374 21.96 7.17 -8.10
C VAL A 374 22.13 8.69 -8.06
N ASN A 375 22.26 9.36 -9.21
CA ASN A 375 22.38 10.83 -9.25
C ASN A 375 21.05 11.49 -8.85
N SER A 376 19.94 10.90 -9.27
CA SER A 376 18.59 11.36 -8.88
C SER A 376 18.42 11.35 -7.37
N ALA A 377 18.80 10.28 -6.68
CA ALA A 377 18.79 10.22 -5.22
C ALA A 377 19.69 11.29 -4.60
N GLY A 378 20.88 11.48 -5.15
CA GLY A 378 21.81 12.54 -4.72
C GLY A 378 21.19 13.93 -4.82
N LYS A 379 20.61 14.28 -5.98
CA LYS A 379 19.94 15.57 -6.22
C LYS A 379 18.72 15.76 -5.32
N PHE A 380 17.86 14.75 -5.25
CA PHE A 380 16.66 14.75 -4.44
C PHE A 380 16.98 15.04 -2.96
N TRP A 381 17.86 14.26 -2.34
CA TRP A 381 18.17 14.41 -0.94
C TRP A 381 18.97 15.67 -0.62
N ARG A 382 19.86 16.11 -1.53
CA ARG A 382 20.51 17.42 -1.39
C ARG A 382 19.49 18.55 -1.37
N PHE A 383 18.47 18.50 -2.25
CA PHE A 383 17.39 19.49 -2.22
C PHE A 383 16.59 19.40 -0.92
N ILE A 384 16.20 18.19 -0.49
CA ILE A 384 15.44 18.00 0.77
C ILE A 384 16.18 18.58 1.97
N ASP A 385 17.49 18.40 2.06
CA ASP A 385 18.30 18.95 3.16
C ASP A 385 18.24 20.48 3.18
N GLN A 386 18.29 21.13 2.02
CA GLN A 386 18.16 22.58 1.89
C GLN A 386 16.70 23.04 2.15
N TYR A 387 15.73 22.33 1.58
CA TYR A 387 14.32 22.66 1.68
C TYR A 387 13.78 22.64 3.11
N LYS A 388 14.32 21.77 3.96
CA LYS A 388 13.95 21.74 5.39
C LYS A 388 14.20 23.08 6.09
N ASP A 389 15.25 23.80 5.69
CA ASP A 389 15.68 25.04 6.30
C ASP A 389 14.90 26.27 5.80
N PHE A 390 14.20 26.16 4.64
CA PHE A 390 13.41 27.25 4.10
C PHE A 390 12.22 27.61 5.00
N SER A 391 12.04 28.90 5.30
CA SER A 391 10.95 29.40 6.14
C SER A 391 9.64 29.61 5.38
N SER A 392 9.72 29.78 4.04
CA SER A 392 8.57 30.02 3.17
C SER A 392 8.82 29.47 1.75
N GLU A 393 7.75 29.30 0.99
CA GLU A 393 7.82 28.86 -0.42
C GLU A 393 8.49 29.92 -1.33
N SER A 394 8.46 31.21 -0.95
CA SER A 394 9.13 32.25 -1.72
C SER A 394 10.66 32.07 -1.76
N GLU A 395 11.25 31.45 -0.74
CA GLU A 395 12.68 31.16 -0.70
C GLU A 395 13.09 30.12 -1.77
N ILE A 396 12.16 29.25 -2.17
CA ILE A 396 12.40 28.27 -3.23
C ILE A 396 12.71 28.97 -4.55
N SER A 397 11.95 30.02 -4.88
CA SER A 397 12.13 30.78 -6.12
C SER A 397 13.35 31.70 -6.09
N GLU A 398 13.75 32.19 -4.91
CA GLU A 398 14.93 33.07 -4.73
C GLU A 398 16.24 32.30 -4.89
N GLU A 399 16.30 31.03 -4.46
CA GLU A 399 17.47 30.15 -4.63
C GLU A 399 17.64 29.59 -6.07
N GLY A 400 16.74 29.94 -6.98
CA GLY A 400 16.83 29.58 -8.39
C GLY A 400 16.26 28.20 -8.74
N PHE A 401 15.53 27.56 -7.82
CA PHE A 401 14.78 26.36 -8.14
C PHE A 401 13.48 26.76 -8.84
N LYS A 402 13.27 26.21 -10.05
CA LYS A 402 12.03 26.45 -10.77
C LYS A 402 10.92 25.55 -10.22
N VAL A 403 9.76 26.14 -9.98
CA VAL A 403 8.51 25.42 -9.69
C VAL A 403 7.63 25.57 -10.94
N ASP A 404 7.43 24.48 -11.67
CA ASP A 404 6.49 24.47 -12.80
C ASP A 404 5.06 24.50 -12.24
N GLY A 405 4.30 25.54 -12.64
CA GLY A 405 2.93 25.82 -12.19
C GLY A 405 1.87 25.01 -12.94
#